data_0976468f80b2eef3b08d4d6cec409e85
#
_entry.id   0976468f80b2eef3b08d4d6cec409e85
#
_cell.length_a   1.000
_cell.length_b   1.000
_cell.length_c   1.000
_cell.angle_alpha   90.00
_cell.angle_beta   90.00
_cell.angle_gamma   90.00
#
_symmetry.space_group_name_H-M   'P 1'
#
loop_
_entity.id
_entity.type
_entity.pdbx_description
1 polymer ?
#
loop_
_entity_poly.entity_id
_entity_poly.type
_entity_poly.pdbx_seq_one_letter_code
_entity_poly.pdbx_strand_id
1 'polypeptide(L)'
;MSSHLGESIPRKSSYDIVIIGGAIMGTAAAWFLSNNKDFNGSVLIVEKDPSYEFSSTARTNSCIRQQFSRELNIRISQFTADFVKNFRRYLGDDDRIPALNIQNYGYMYLANSEDKAKSLRTIQKTQLQAGAGTTLMTPDEIKSEYPFYNVEDIFLGSINTIDEGYWDGGTVFDWLRRSSVNRGIEYISNEVVGINKNSNGTMVDSISLKSGEVISCGAVVNAAGPRASKVTEMLGIKIPVEPRKRYTWVFSAEHPLERDLPLTIDPSGIHVRQDGPKTYLAGSKGFSDVQADFDDFSMDPNLWEDYVWPTIANRIPAFESIKIVTEWVGHYAFNTLDQNAIIGPHSEVNNFMFMNGFSGHGLQQAPAMGRGMSELLIYGTYQNLDLSSFSYDRVLKNEPFLEEAII
;
A
#
# COMPACT_ATOMS: atom_id res chain seq x y z
N MET A 1 5.47 13.39 26.20
CA MET A 1 6.47 14.06 25.35
C MET A 1 5.72 14.76 24.23
N SER A 2 5.84 16.10 24.15
CA SER A 2 5.08 16.96 23.24
C SER A 2 5.34 16.55 21.80
N SER A 3 4.26 16.29 21.07
CA SER A 3 4.28 15.99 19.65
C SER A 3 4.73 17.22 18.87
N HIS A 4 5.89 17.17 18.24
CA HIS A 4 6.36 18.17 17.26
C HIS A 4 5.53 18.18 15.95
N LEU A 5 4.30 17.73 15.98
CA LEU A 5 3.37 17.63 14.85
C LEU A 5 2.59 18.91 14.56
N GLY A 6 2.94 20.01 15.20
CA GLY A 6 2.25 21.29 15.02
C GLY A 6 3.06 22.39 14.33
N GLU A 7 4.34 22.13 14.03
CA GLU A 7 5.15 23.12 13.31
C GLU A 7 4.73 23.13 11.83
N SER A 8 4.32 24.28 11.33
CA SER A 8 4.00 24.48 9.91
C SER A 8 5.16 25.08 9.11
N ILE A 9 6.17 25.60 9.79
CA ILE A 9 7.34 26.28 9.22
C ILE A 9 8.57 25.40 9.47
N PRO A 10 9.36 25.08 8.43
CA PRO A 10 10.58 24.31 8.59
C PRO A 10 11.66 25.10 9.35
N ARG A 11 12.48 24.38 10.12
CA ARG A 11 13.56 24.98 10.95
C ARG A 11 14.74 25.49 10.12
N LYS A 12 14.90 24.97 8.90
CA LYS A 12 15.97 25.32 7.97
C LYS A 12 15.40 25.79 6.65
N SER A 13 16.14 26.57 5.91
CA SER A 13 15.83 26.98 4.54
C SER A 13 16.40 26.02 3.48
N SER A 14 17.15 24.98 3.90
CA SER A 14 17.75 24.00 3.01
C SER A 14 17.82 22.62 3.66
N TYR A 15 17.54 21.57 2.90
CA TYR A 15 17.64 20.18 3.30
C TYR A 15 18.30 19.35 2.20
N ASP A 16 19.00 18.29 2.58
CA ASP A 16 19.57 17.34 1.61
C ASP A 16 18.46 16.59 0.88
N ILE A 17 17.40 16.22 1.58
CA ILE A 17 16.26 15.51 1.01
C ILE A 17 14.95 16.14 1.50
N VAL A 18 14.01 16.37 0.58
CA VAL A 18 12.62 16.72 0.88
C VAL A 18 11.71 15.59 0.42
N ILE A 19 10.86 15.09 1.31
CA ILE A 19 9.85 14.07 1.01
C ILE A 19 8.48 14.73 1.04
N ILE A 20 7.74 14.64 -0.06
CA ILE A 20 6.39 15.19 -0.20
C ILE A 20 5.40 14.06 0.08
N GLY A 21 4.71 14.15 1.22
CA GLY A 21 3.82 13.13 1.77
C GLY A 21 4.47 12.33 2.89
N GLY A 22 3.89 12.41 4.08
CA GLY A 22 4.40 11.82 5.33
C GLY A 22 3.63 10.58 5.80
N ALA A 23 2.76 9.98 4.96
CA ALA A 23 2.12 8.71 5.23
C ALA A 23 3.13 7.55 5.15
N ILE A 24 2.69 6.30 5.12
CA ILE A 24 3.57 5.13 5.30
C ILE A 24 4.75 5.11 4.32
N MET A 25 4.58 5.56 3.06
CA MET A 25 5.65 5.53 2.06
C MET A 25 6.77 6.51 2.40
N GLY A 26 6.44 7.78 2.58
CA GLY A 26 7.44 8.79 2.93
C GLY A 26 8.08 8.54 4.29
N THR A 27 7.29 8.07 5.27
CA THR A 27 7.79 7.67 6.58
C THR A 27 8.75 6.48 6.50
N ALA A 28 8.44 5.46 5.69
CA ALA A 28 9.34 4.32 5.52
C ALA A 28 10.67 4.74 4.87
N ALA A 29 10.63 5.55 3.80
CA ALA A 29 11.85 6.08 3.19
C ALA A 29 12.70 6.88 4.21
N ALA A 30 12.08 7.78 4.96
CA ALA A 30 12.75 8.59 5.97
C ALA A 30 13.35 7.74 7.11
N TRP A 31 12.62 6.72 7.55
CA TRP A 31 13.12 5.83 8.60
C TRP A 31 14.34 5.04 8.13
N PHE A 32 14.29 4.41 6.94
CA PHE A 32 15.43 3.68 6.40
C PHE A 32 16.64 4.60 6.14
N LEU A 33 16.43 5.83 5.67
CA LEU A 33 17.49 6.84 5.56
C LEU A 33 18.12 7.13 6.94
N SER A 34 17.31 7.51 7.92
CA SER A 34 17.80 7.89 9.26
C SER A 34 18.40 6.72 10.05
N ASN A 35 18.06 5.49 9.70
CA ASN A 35 18.60 4.27 10.34
C ASN A 35 19.87 3.76 9.65
N ASN A 36 20.23 4.31 8.48
CA ASN A 36 21.45 3.93 7.77
C ASN A 36 22.66 4.72 8.27
N LYS A 37 23.72 4.03 8.68
CA LYS A 37 24.96 4.62 9.21
C LYS A 37 25.72 5.47 8.17
N ASP A 38 25.52 5.22 6.89
CA ASP A 38 26.19 5.93 5.81
C ASP A 38 25.43 7.20 5.39
N PHE A 39 24.31 7.50 6.04
CA PHE A 39 23.51 8.69 5.81
C PHE A 39 23.66 9.69 6.98
N ASN A 40 24.14 10.90 6.68
CA ASN A 40 24.28 11.99 7.65
C ASN A 40 23.55 13.28 7.20
N GLY A 41 22.70 13.18 6.19
CA GLY A 41 21.97 14.30 5.61
C GLY A 41 20.77 14.73 6.44
N SER A 42 20.28 15.93 6.15
CA SER A 42 19.04 16.48 6.70
C SER A 42 17.83 16.09 5.83
N VAL A 43 16.73 15.70 6.46
CA VAL A 43 15.49 15.33 5.77
C VAL A 43 14.32 16.13 6.31
N LEU A 44 13.53 16.69 5.40
CA LEU A 44 12.25 17.33 5.67
C LEU A 44 11.13 16.50 5.07
N ILE A 45 10.12 16.16 5.86
CA ILE A 45 8.85 15.63 5.37
C ILE A 45 7.81 16.74 5.41
N VAL A 46 7.17 16.99 4.28
CA VAL A 46 6.05 17.93 4.19
C VAL A 46 4.76 17.12 4.05
N GLU A 47 3.90 17.18 5.07
CA GLU A 47 2.60 16.49 5.09
C GLU A 47 1.48 17.53 5.11
N LYS A 48 0.57 17.38 4.15
CA LYS A 48 -0.57 18.28 3.99
C LYS A 48 -1.61 18.12 5.12
N ASP A 49 -1.86 16.87 5.51
CA ASP A 49 -2.84 16.52 6.54
C ASP A 49 -2.21 15.64 7.62
N PRO A 50 -1.73 16.23 8.72
CA PRO A 50 -1.07 15.49 9.80
C PRO A 50 -2.04 14.57 10.60
N SER A 51 -3.35 14.64 10.36
CA SER A 51 -4.31 13.67 10.90
C SER A 51 -4.22 12.33 10.16
N TYR A 52 -3.77 12.35 8.91
CA TYR A 52 -3.75 11.22 7.98
C TYR A 52 -5.14 10.59 7.73
N GLU A 53 -6.23 11.22 8.17
CA GLU A 53 -7.58 10.67 8.15
C GLU A 53 -8.00 10.18 6.76
N PHE A 54 -7.65 10.95 5.72
CA PHE A 54 -7.99 10.63 4.33
C PHE A 54 -6.84 9.99 3.54
N SER A 55 -5.76 9.61 4.22
CA SER A 55 -4.66 8.91 3.57
C SER A 55 -5.03 7.47 3.24
N SER A 56 -4.46 6.92 2.15
CA SER A 56 -4.58 5.48 1.85
C SER A 56 -4.03 4.60 2.99
N THR A 57 -3.11 5.13 3.79
CA THR A 57 -2.54 4.45 4.96
C THR A 57 -3.56 4.26 6.08
N ALA A 58 -4.37 5.28 6.40
CA ALA A 58 -5.40 5.18 7.43
C ALA A 58 -6.64 4.42 6.95
N ARG A 59 -6.97 4.52 5.66
CA ARG A 59 -8.16 3.89 5.04
C ARG A 59 -7.87 2.49 4.48
N THR A 60 -6.84 1.82 5.00
CA THR A 60 -6.38 0.50 4.56
C THR A 60 -7.12 -0.64 5.23
N ASN A 61 -7.14 -1.81 4.56
CA ASN A 61 -7.60 -3.07 5.16
C ASN A 61 -6.48 -3.82 5.89
N SER A 62 -5.26 -3.28 5.93
CA SER A 62 -4.07 -3.80 6.64
C SER A 62 -3.76 -5.27 6.36
N CYS A 63 -3.81 -5.67 5.10
CA CYS A 63 -3.55 -7.04 4.69
C CYS A 63 -2.17 -7.20 4.04
N ILE A 64 -1.63 -8.42 4.14
CA ILE A 64 -0.39 -8.83 3.48
C ILE A 64 -0.59 -10.18 2.80
N ARG A 65 -0.03 -10.33 1.59
CA ARG A 65 -0.07 -11.56 0.81
C ARG A 65 1.17 -11.75 -0.03
N GLN A 66 1.46 -12.98 -0.41
CA GLN A 66 2.49 -13.37 -1.36
C GLN A 66 1.91 -13.81 -2.71
N GLN A 67 0.60 -13.96 -2.82
CA GLN A 67 -0.10 -14.37 -4.03
C GLN A 67 -0.12 -13.25 -5.07
N PHE A 68 1.05 -13.00 -5.69
CA PHE A 68 1.25 -12.10 -6.81
C PHE A 68 1.66 -12.86 -8.07
N SER A 69 1.46 -12.27 -9.25
CA SER A 69 1.88 -12.85 -10.54
C SER A 69 3.34 -12.58 -10.87
N ARG A 70 3.95 -11.54 -10.24
CA ARG A 70 5.36 -11.16 -10.44
C ARG A 70 6.21 -11.54 -9.24
N GLU A 71 7.33 -12.23 -9.50
CA GLU A 71 8.26 -12.65 -8.45
C GLU A 71 8.72 -11.48 -7.59
N LEU A 72 8.97 -10.31 -8.19
CA LEU A 72 9.42 -9.13 -7.46
C LEU A 72 8.41 -8.71 -6.39
N ASN A 73 7.11 -8.70 -6.69
CA ASN A 73 6.06 -8.40 -5.70
C ASN A 73 6.03 -9.45 -4.57
N ILE A 74 6.27 -10.72 -4.88
CA ILE A 74 6.36 -11.80 -3.88
C ILE A 74 7.54 -11.54 -2.93
N ARG A 75 8.73 -11.22 -3.48
CA ARG A 75 9.94 -10.92 -2.69
C ARG A 75 9.77 -9.69 -1.80
N ILE A 76 9.11 -8.66 -2.31
CA ILE A 76 8.75 -7.46 -1.53
C ILE A 76 7.88 -7.84 -0.34
N SER A 77 6.85 -8.66 -0.54
CA SER A 77 5.97 -9.12 0.53
C SER A 77 6.68 -10.01 1.54
N GLN A 78 7.57 -10.90 1.10
CA GLN A 78 8.39 -11.74 1.97
C GLN A 78 9.29 -10.89 2.88
N PHE A 79 9.91 -9.84 2.33
CA PHE A 79 10.68 -8.91 3.14
C PHE A 79 9.81 -8.19 4.17
N THR A 80 8.62 -7.74 3.77
CA THR A 80 7.69 -7.09 4.72
C THR A 80 7.23 -8.04 5.80
N ALA A 81 6.95 -9.29 5.48
CA ALA A 81 6.59 -10.30 6.48
C ALA A 81 7.72 -10.52 7.49
N ASP A 82 8.98 -10.61 7.03
CA ASP A 82 10.15 -10.67 7.92
C ASP A 82 10.26 -9.40 8.78
N PHE A 83 10.10 -8.21 8.16
CA PHE A 83 10.16 -6.92 8.84
C PHE A 83 9.11 -6.83 9.96
N VAL A 84 7.87 -7.25 9.71
CA VAL A 84 6.78 -7.24 10.70
C VAL A 84 7.07 -8.21 11.85
N LYS A 85 7.45 -9.45 11.55
CA LYS A 85 7.77 -10.47 12.57
C LYS A 85 8.97 -10.09 13.43
N ASN A 86 9.93 -9.35 12.89
CA ASN A 86 11.15 -8.89 13.57
C ASN A 86 11.12 -7.38 13.88
N PHE A 87 9.94 -6.76 13.89
CA PHE A 87 9.78 -5.30 13.96
C PHE A 87 10.53 -4.66 15.12
N ARG A 88 10.42 -5.22 16.33
CA ARG A 88 11.15 -4.73 17.51
C ARG A 88 12.66 -4.72 17.27
N ARG A 89 13.21 -5.79 16.70
CA ARG A 89 14.65 -5.90 16.39
C ARG A 89 15.10 -4.85 15.37
N TYR A 90 14.30 -4.60 14.33
CA TYR A 90 14.61 -3.56 13.36
C TYR A 90 14.68 -2.16 13.99
N LEU A 91 13.90 -1.92 15.05
CA LEU A 91 13.87 -0.64 15.76
C LEU A 91 14.82 -0.58 16.96
N GLY A 92 15.73 -1.56 17.16
CA GLY A 92 16.76 -1.55 18.18
C GLY A 92 16.39 -2.21 19.50
N ASP A 93 15.46 -3.17 19.49
CA ASP A 93 15.06 -4.01 20.62
C ASP A 93 14.48 -3.25 21.83
N ASP A 94 13.87 -2.07 21.58
CA ASP A 94 13.18 -1.30 22.64
C ASP A 94 11.93 -2.02 23.12
N ASP A 95 11.86 -2.34 24.41
CA ASP A 95 10.74 -3.07 25.03
C ASP A 95 9.40 -2.34 24.98
N ARG A 96 9.40 -1.03 24.72
CA ARG A 96 8.19 -0.25 24.53
C ARG A 96 7.52 -0.52 23.19
N ILE A 97 8.26 -1.08 22.24
CA ILE A 97 7.75 -1.44 20.92
C ILE A 97 6.97 -2.75 21.04
N PRO A 98 5.69 -2.81 20.64
CA PRO A 98 4.92 -4.04 20.71
C PRO A 98 5.52 -5.12 19.80
N ALA A 99 5.42 -6.37 20.20
CA ALA A 99 5.64 -7.50 19.32
C ALA A 99 4.48 -7.55 18.31
N LEU A 100 4.81 -7.57 17.03
CA LEU A 100 3.81 -7.67 15.98
C LEU A 100 3.77 -9.09 15.42
N ASN A 101 2.57 -9.49 15.05
CA ASN A 101 2.32 -10.77 14.39
C ASN A 101 1.47 -10.57 13.13
N ILE A 102 1.66 -11.44 12.16
CA ILE A 102 0.72 -11.60 11.05
C ILE A 102 -0.34 -12.61 11.52
N GLN A 103 -1.61 -12.23 11.43
CA GLN A 103 -2.72 -13.16 11.65
C GLN A 103 -2.91 -13.99 10.39
N ASN A 104 -2.35 -15.20 10.40
CA ASN A 104 -2.20 -16.08 9.24
C ASN A 104 -3.49 -16.83 8.89
N TYR A 105 -4.65 -16.15 8.82
CA TYR A 105 -5.86 -16.77 8.28
C TYR A 105 -5.81 -16.93 6.75
N GLY A 106 -4.87 -16.26 6.10
CA GLY A 106 -4.55 -16.44 4.69
C GLY A 106 -5.34 -15.59 3.72
N TYR A 107 -5.07 -15.86 2.44
CA TYR A 107 -5.83 -15.36 1.29
C TYR A 107 -6.36 -16.52 0.47
N MET A 108 -7.65 -16.47 0.11
CA MET A 108 -8.33 -17.41 -0.75
C MET A 108 -8.79 -16.70 -2.03
N TYR A 109 -8.19 -17.02 -3.16
CA TYR A 109 -8.68 -16.60 -4.47
C TYR A 109 -9.62 -17.67 -5.03
N LEU A 110 -10.82 -17.29 -5.46
CA LEU A 110 -11.81 -18.18 -6.03
C LEU A 110 -11.96 -17.92 -7.54
N ALA A 111 -11.93 -18.98 -8.33
CA ALA A 111 -12.12 -18.94 -9.78
C ALA A 111 -13.45 -19.62 -10.16
N ASN A 112 -14.32 -18.88 -10.87
CA ASN A 112 -15.63 -19.36 -11.33
C ASN A 112 -15.67 -19.69 -12.84
N SER A 113 -14.51 -19.84 -13.46
CA SER A 113 -14.39 -20.28 -14.84
C SER A 113 -13.06 -21.02 -15.05
N GLU A 114 -12.99 -21.85 -16.10
CA GLU A 114 -11.75 -22.56 -16.43
C GLU A 114 -10.61 -21.60 -16.80
N ASP A 115 -10.89 -20.46 -17.44
CA ASP A 115 -9.86 -19.46 -17.76
C ASP A 115 -9.26 -18.84 -16.50
N LYS A 116 -10.09 -18.46 -15.52
CA LYS A 116 -9.60 -17.97 -14.22
C LYS A 116 -8.85 -19.07 -13.47
N ALA A 117 -9.33 -20.31 -13.49
CA ALA A 117 -8.64 -21.44 -12.88
C ALA A 117 -7.26 -21.70 -13.52
N LYS A 118 -7.16 -21.59 -14.85
CA LYS A 118 -5.89 -21.67 -15.59
C LYS A 118 -4.92 -20.55 -15.19
N SER A 119 -5.42 -19.32 -15.00
CA SER A 119 -4.61 -18.21 -14.52
C SER A 119 -4.07 -18.50 -13.12
N LEU A 120 -4.89 -18.98 -12.18
CA LEU A 120 -4.43 -19.36 -10.83
C LEU A 120 -3.35 -20.44 -10.88
N ARG A 121 -3.51 -21.48 -11.73
CA ARG A 121 -2.48 -22.52 -11.89
C ARG A 121 -1.16 -21.96 -12.45
N THR A 122 -1.25 -20.97 -13.35
CA THR A 122 -0.07 -20.34 -13.95
C THR A 122 0.66 -19.47 -12.92
N ILE A 123 -0.07 -18.63 -12.21
CA ILE A 123 0.46 -17.72 -11.19
C ILE A 123 1.07 -18.52 -10.02
N GLN A 124 0.44 -19.62 -9.60
CA GLN A 124 0.98 -20.49 -8.55
C GLN A 124 2.41 -20.98 -8.85
N LYS A 125 2.73 -21.28 -10.12
CA LYS A 125 4.07 -21.73 -10.48
C LYS A 125 5.14 -20.68 -10.12
N THR A 126 4.88 -19.41 -10.45
CA THR A 126 5.75 -18.29 -10.06
C THR A 126 5.85 -18.17 -8.54
N GLN A 127 4.73 -18.31 -7.84
CA GLN A 127 4.66 -18.22 -6.38
C GLN A 127 5.50 -19.33 -5.71
N LEU A 128 5.36 -20.57 -6.16
CA LEU A 128 6.15 -21.70 -5.65
C LEU A 128 7.64 -21.55 -5.95
N GLN A 129 8.01 -21.07 -7.14
CA GLN A 129 9.41 -20.76 -7.49
C GLN A 129 10.01 -19.68 -6.60
N ALA A 130 9.20 -18.70 -6.21
CA ALA A 130 9.59 -17.67 -5.26
C ALA A 130 9.53 -18.14 -3.79
N GLY A 131 9.14 -19.39 -3.51
CA GLY A 131 9.07 -19.94 -2.16
C GLY A 131 7.80 -19.56 -1.37
N ALA A 132 6.76 -19.06 -2.03
CA ALA A 132 5.45 -18.88 -1.39
C ALA A 132 4.73 -20.21 -1.20
N GLY A 133 3.99 -20.35 -0.09
CA GLY A 133 3.33 -21.60 0.31
C GLY A 133 1.95 -21.82 -0.32
N THR A 134 1.72 -21.34 -1.55
CA THR A 134 0.39 -21.36 -2.20
C THR A 134 -0.03 -22.78 -2.58
N THR A 135 -1.25 -23.14 -2.20
CA THR A 135 -1.90 -24.42 -2.52
C THR A 135 -3.15 -24.19 -3.37
N LEU A 136 -3.35 -25.02 -4.38
CA LEU A 136 -4.61 -25.05 -5.14
C LEU A 136 -5.56 -26.05 -4.49
N MET A 137 -6.86 -25.72 -4.50
CA MET A 137 -7.91 -26.54 -3.91
C MET A 137 -9.07 -26.69 -4.91
N THR A 138 -9.53 -27.93 -5.06
CA THR A 138 -10.80 -28.23 -5.74
C THR A 138 -11.99 -27.73 -4.92
N PRO A 139 -13.19 -27.57 -5.52
CA PRO A 139 -14.39 -27.20 -4.76
C PRO A 139 -14.69 -28.15 -3.59
N ASP A 140 -14.49 -29.45 -3.74
CA ASP A 140 -14.71 -30.43 -2.68
C ASP A 140 -13.71 -30.26 -1.54
N GLU A 141 -12.44 -29.99 -1.84
CA GLU A 141 -11.42 -29.69 -0.84
C GLU A 141 -11.71 -28.37 -0.11
N ILE A 142 -12.15 -27.32 -0.84
CA ILE A 142 -12.58 -26.06 -0.23
C ILE A 142 -13.76 -26.31 0.70
N LYS A 143 -14.78 -27.03 0.26
CA LYS A 143 -15.97 -27.33 1.06
C LYS A 143 -15.66 -28.17 2.30
N SER A 144 -14.72 -29.10 2.19
CA SER A 144 -14.25 -29.91 3.31
C SER A 144 -13.49 -29.10 4.36
N GLU A 145 -12.58 -28.22 3.91
CA GLU A 145 -11.71 -27.42 4.79
C GLU A 145 -12.42 -26.17 5.33
N TYR A 146 -13.26 -25.53 4.48
CA TYR A 146 -14.00 -24.30 4.79
C TYR A 146 -15.50 -24.49 4.51
N PRO A 147 -16.24 -25.23 5.36
CA PRO A 147 -17.61 -25.68 5.08
C PRO A 147 -18.63 -24.56 4.94
N PHE A 148 -18.29 -23.36 5.33
CA PHE A 148 -19.14 -22.17 5.24
C PHE A 148 -19.24 -21.61 3.80
N TYR A 149 -18.34 -21.96 2.87
CA TYR A 149 -18.44 -21.46 1.49
C TYR A 149 -19.52 -22.19 0.69
N ASN A 150 -20.26 -21.43 -0.09
CA ASN A 150 -20.93 -21.92 -1.26
C ASN A 150 -19.92 -22.00 -2.42
N VAL A 151 -19.72 -23.18 -2.97
CA VAL A 151 -18.73 -23.47 -4.02
C VAL A 151 -19.35 -23.96 -5.33
N GLU A 152 -20.69 -23.87 -5.49
CA GLU A 152 -21.43 -24.43 -6.64
C GLU A 152 -20.96 -23.88 -8.00
N ASP A 153 -20.54 -22.60 -8.04
CA ASP A 153 -20.02 -21.93 -9.23
C ASP A 153 -18.48 -21.92 -9.30
N ILE A 154 -17.78 -22.58 -8.37
CA ILE A 154 -16.32 -22.52 -8.27
C ILE A 154 -15.68 -23.68 -9.03
N PHE A 155 -14.62 -23.39 -9.77
CA PHE A 155 -13.78 -24.34 -10.49
C PHE A 155 -12.50 -24.66 -9.74
N LEU A 156 -11.93 -23.66 -9.06
CA LEU A 156 -10.66 -23.78 -8.34
C LEU A 156 -10.53 -22.70 -7.28
N GLY A 157 -9.89 -23.03 -6.16
CA GLY A 157 -9.39 -22.07 -5.19
C GLY A 157 -7.86 -22.04 -5.15
N SER A 158 -7.30 -20.91 -4.77
CA SER A 158 -5.88 -20.76 -4.47
C SER A 158 -5.72 -20.15 -3.09
N ILE A 159 -5.08 -20.88 -2.17
CA ILE A 159 -4.89 -20.44 -0.79
C ILE A 159 -3.43 -20.42 -0.40
N ASN A 160 -3.03 -19.43 0.40
CA ASN A 160 -1.81 -19.45 1.17
C ASN A 160 -2.09 -18.89 2.58
N THR A 161 -1.65 -19.60 3.60
CA THR A 161 -1.79 -19.21 5.01
C THR A 161 -0.44 -18.88 5.66
N ILE A 162 0.64 -18.90 4.89
CA ILE A 162 1.99 -18.62 5.39
C ILE A 162 2.33 -17.15 5.12
N ASP A 163 2.44 -16.37 6.19
CA ASP A 163 2.70 -14.92 6.12
C ASP A 163 1.68 -14.16 5.25
N GLU A 164 0.43 -14.61 5.28
CA GLU A 164 -0.71 -13.98 4.61
C GLU A 164 -1.90 -13.80 5.55
N GLY A 165 -2.51 -12.64 5.49
CA GLY A 165 -3.65 -12.27 6.32
C GLY A 165 -3.59 -10.82 6.77
N TYR A 166 -3.95 -10.55 8.02
CA TYR A 166 -3.95 -9.23 8.62
C TYR A 166 -2.69 -8.96 9.45
N TRP A 167 -2.24 -7.72 9.44
CA TRP A 167 -1.20 -7.21 10.33
C TRP A 167 -1.46 -5.76 10.75
N ASP A 168 -0.91 -5.34 11.87
CA ASP A 168 -1.12 -3.97 12.38
C ASP A 168 -0.17 -2.96 11.69
N GLY A 169 -0.54 -2.54 10.49
CA GLY A 169 0.18 -1.53 9.72
C GLY A 169 0.13 -0.15 10.37
N GLY A 170 -0.90 0.15 11.14
CA GLY A 170 -1.03 1.41 11.88
C GLY A 170 0.04 1.56 12.95
N THR A 171 0.27 0.51 13.75
CA THR A 171 1.35 0.48 14.74
C THR A 171 2.73 0.60 14.06
N VAL A 172 2.95 -0.10 12.95
CA VAL A 172 4.21 0.04 12.19
C VAL A 172 4.42 1.48 11.74
N PHE A 173 3.42 2.10 11.14
CA PHE A 173 3.48 3.50 10.70
C PHE A 173 3.82 4.45 11.84
N ASP A 174 3.13 4.35 12.97
CA ASP A 174 3.35 5.24 14.11
C ASP A 174 4.77 5.11 14.70
N TRP A 175 5.26 3.88 14.86
CA TRP A 175 6.60 3.65 15.36
C TRP A 175 7.72 4.05 14.40
N LEU A 176 7.56 3.80 13.09
CA LEU A 176 8.51 4.29 12.09
C LEU A 176 8.61 5.82 12.12
N ARG A 177 7.46 6.51 12.18
CA ARG A 177 7.38 7.96 12.26
C ARG A 177 8.06 8.49 13.52
N ARG A 178 7.71 7.98 14.71
CA ARG A 178 8.32 8.37 15.99
C ARG A 178 9.83 8.12 15.99
N SER A 179 10.26 6.96 15.50
CA SER A 179 11.67 6.62 15.40
C SER A 179 12.43 7.57 14.48
N SER A 180 11.84 7.92 13.33
CA SER A 180 12.41 8.90 12.39
C SER A 180 12.59 10.27 13.03
N VAL A 181 11.55 10.79 13.72
CA VAL A 181 11.62 12.06 14.45
C VAL A 181 12.72 12.04 15.51
N ASN A 182 12.81 10.97 16.29
CA ASN A 182 13.84 10.80 17.32
C ASN A 182 15.27 10.76 16.73
N ARG A 183 15.40 10.40 15.45
CA ARG A 183 16.67 10.41 14.70
C ARG A 183 16.92 11.70 13.94
N GLY A 184 16.10 12.73 14.13
CA GLY A 184 16.31 14.08 13.60
C GLY A 184 15.62 14.37 12.26
N ILE A 185 14.75 13.48 11.77
CA ILE A 185 13.89 13.78 10.63
C ILE A 185 12.87 14.83 11.06
N GLU A 186 12.74 15.88 10.26
CA GLU A 186 11.78 16.95 10.51
C GLU A 186 10.48 16.68 9.75
N TYR A 187 9.35 16.77 10.46
CA TYR A 187 8.00 16.69 9.87
C TYR A 187 7.33 18.05 10.09
N ILE A 188 6.76 18.59 9.01
CA ILE A 188 5.93 19.80 9.09
C ILE A 188 4.54 19.55 8.52
N SER A 189 3.56 20.24 9.13
CA SER A 189 2.19 20.30 8.61
C SER A 189 2.08 21.45 7.60
N ASN A 190 2.31 21.17 6.33
CA ASN A 190 2.27 22.14 5.25
C ASN A 190 1.99 21.47 3.91
N GLU A 191 1.74 22.25 2.87
CA GLU A 191 1.49 21.80 1.52
C GLU A 191 2.55 22.33 0.56
N VAL A 192 3.16 21.46 -0.23
CA VAL A 192 4.02 21.87 -1.35
C VAL A 192 3.11 22.35 -2.47
N VAL A 193 3.30 23.58 -2.92
CA VAL A 193 2.51 24.24 -3.97
C VAL A 193 3.33 24.58 -5.21
N GLY A 194 4.64 24.36 -5.19
CA GLY A 194 5.53 24.54 -6.32
C GLY A 194 6.84 23.79 -6.16
N ILE A 195 7.42 23.40 -7.30
CA ILE A 195 8.73 22.77 -7.41
C ILE A 195 9.52 23.52 -8.46
N ASN A 196 10.67 24.10 -8.08
CA ASN A 196 11.47 24.94 -8.93
C ASN A 196 12.70 24.17 -9.43
N LYS A 197 12.92 24.23 -10.74
CA LYS A 197 14.11 23.63 -11.38
C LYS A 197 15.25 24.63 -11.50
N ASN A 198 16.46 24.13 -11.55
CA ASN A 198 17.65 24.91 -11.90
C ASN A 198 17.53 25.51 -13.33
N SER A 199 18.44 26.42 -13.66
CA SER A 199 18.45 27.11 -14.95
C SER A 199 18.51 26.17 -16.16
N ASN A 200 19.09 24.98 -16.01
CA ASN A 200 19.21 23.97 -17.05
C ASN A 200 18.01 23.01 -17.13
N GLY A 201 17.08 23.09 -16.15
CA GLY A 201 15.90 22.23 -16.09
C GLY A 201 16.16 20.78 -15.69
N THR A 202 17.40 20.41 -15.33
CA THR A 202 17.84 19.04 -15.09
C THR A 202 17.81 18.60 -13.62
N MET A 203 17.61 19.55 -12.70
CA MET A 203 17.53 19.31 -11.26
C MET A 203 16.45 20.17 -10.62
N VAL A 204 15.87 19.68 -9.54
CA VAL A 204 15.09 20.52 -8.62
C VAL A 204 16.04 21.29 -7.74
N ASP A 205 15.88 22.61 -7.64
CA ASP A 205 16.62 23.48 -6.74
C ASP A 205 15.90 23.70 -5.41
N SER A 206 14.58 23.85 -5.47
CA SER A 206 13.78 24.16 -4.30
C SER A 206 12.31 23.76 -4.47
N ILE A 207 11.63 23.69 -3.33
CA ILE A 207 10.17 23.61 -3.25
C ILE A 207 9.60 24.89 -2.66
N SER A 208 8.37 25.23 -3.02
CA SER A 208 7.58 26.32 -2.43
C SER A 208 6.48 25.76 -1.55
N LEU A 209 6.39 26.24 -0.33
CA LEU A 209 5.37 25.87 0.64
C LEU A 209 4.16 26.82 0.54
N LYS A 210 3.00 26.35 0.89
CA LYS A 210 1.76 27.13 0.91
C LYS A 210 1.83 28.31 1.89
N SER A 211 2.60 28.17 2.96
CA SER A 211 2.89 29.24 3.93
C SER A 211 3.82 30.34 3.40
N GLY A 212 4.43 30.15 2.25
CA GLY A 212 5.25 31.14 1.53
C GLY A 212 6.76 30.88 1.56
N GLU A 213 7.24 29.94 2.35
CA GLU A 213 8.67 29.61 2.40
C GLU A 213 9.10 28.89 1.14
N VAL A 214 10.34 29.17 0.73
CA VAL A 214 11.05 28.46 -0.35
C VAL A 214 12.20 27.69 0.28
N ILE A 215 12.20 26.36 0.09
CA ILE A 215 13.15 25.45 0.71
C ILE A 215 14.05 24.85 -0.36
N SER A 216 15.34 25.13 -0.27
CA SER A 216 16.34 24.50 -1.15
C SER A 216 16.50 23.03 -0.80
N CYS A 217 16.72 22.18 -1.79
CA CYS A 217 16.82 20.73 -1.59
C CYS A 217 17.83 20.08 -2.52
N GLY A 218 18.56 19.08 -1.99
CA GLY A 218 19.45 18.23 -2.79
C GLY A 218 18.68 17.22 -3.61
N ALA A 219 17.63 16.61 -3.05
CA ALA A 219 16.72 15.70 -3.74
C ALA A 219 15.27 15.87 -3.25
N VAL A 220 14.32 15.54 -4.11
CA VAL A 220 12.89 15.51 -3.78
C VAL A 220 12.33 14.11 -4.04
N VAL A 221 11.63 13.56 -3.05
CA VAL A 221 10.88 12.30 -3.16
C VAL A 221 9.39 12.60 -3.19
N ASN A 222 8.72 12.24 -4.27
CA ASN A 222 7.27 12.29 -4.36
C ASN A 222 6.68 11.00 -3.73
N ALA A 223 6.13 11.12 -2.54
CA ALA A 223 5.43 10.06 -1.80
C ALA A 223 3.96 10.45 -1.51
N ALA A 224 3.36 11.31 -2.37
CA ALA A 224 2.07 11.94 -2.14
C ALA A 224 0.85 11.04 -2.40
N GLY A 225 1.05 9.71 -2.53
CA GLY A 225 -0.03 8.73 -2.68
C GLY A 225 -0.97 9.04 -3.85
N PRO A 226 -2.30 9.08 -3.64
CA PRO A 226 -3.26 9.39 -4.72
C PRO A 226 -3.07 10.76 -5.38
N ARG A 227 -2.41 11.70 -4.69
CA ARG A 227 -2.11 13.06 -5.20
C ARG A 227 -0.77 13.17 -5.92
N ALA A 228 -0.11 12.05 -6.21
CA ALA A 228 1.20 12.01 -6.83
C ALA A 228 1.25 12.75 -8.18
N SER A 229 0.21 12.64 -9.00
CA SER A 229 0.11 13.35 -10.28
C SER A 229 0.08 14.87 -10.11
N LYS A 230 -0.59 15.40 -9.08
CA LYS A 230 -0.59 16.84 -8.78
C LYS A 230 0.81 17.37 -8.43
N VAL A 231 1.61 16.55 -7.76
CA VAL A 231 3.01 16.91 -7.46
C VAL A 231 3.87 16.90 -8.72
N THR A 232 3.73 15.88 -9.56
CA THR A 232 4.51 15.81 -10.80
C THR A 232 4.10 16.88 -11.83
N GLU A 233 2.83 17.29 -11.85
CA GLU A 233 2.34 18.39 -12.68
C GLU A 233 3.07 19.72 -12.40
N MET A 234 3.54 19.96 -11.18
CA MET A 234 4.35 21.15 -10.84
C MET A 234 5.68 21.20 -11.62
N LEU A 235 6.15 20.05 -12.12
CA LEU A 235 7.34 19.91 -12.97
C LEU A 235 7.01 19.75 -14.45
N GLY A 236 5.72 19.72 -14.82
CA GLY A 236 5.27 19.40 -16.18
C GLY A 236 5.37 17.90 -16.52
N ILE A 237 5.54 17.03 -15.53
CA ILE A 237 5.68 15.57 -15.70
C ILE A 237 4.31 14.91 -15.55
N LYS A 238 3.99 14.01 -16.49
CA LYS A 238 2.78 13.19 -16.42
C LYS A 238 3.10 11.78 -15.96
N ILE A 239 2.32 11.28 -15.01
CA ILE A 239 2.37 9.89 -14.57
C ILE A 239 0.97 9.26 -14.64
N PRO A 240 0.86 7.96 -14.93
CA PRO A 240 -0.41 7.26 -15.03
C PRO A 240 -0.95 6.87 -13.63
N VAL A 241 -0.96 7.81 -12.69
CA VAL A 241 -1.42 7.57 -11.31
C VAL A 241 -2.61 8.46 -11.00
N GLU A 242 -3.71 7.84 -10.64
CA GLU A 242 -4.97 8.53 -10.34
C GLU A 242 -5.62 7.97 -9.06
N PRO A 243 -6.44 8.77 -8.35
CA PRO A 243 -7.24 8.29 -7.24
C PRO A 243 -8.38 7.41 -7.76
N ARG A 244 -8.59 6.24 -7.13
CA ARG A 244 -9.77 5.39 -7.34
C ARG A 244 -10.38 4.99 -6.02
N LYS A 245 -11.70 5.13 -5.89
CA LYS A 245 -12.42 4.79 -4.67
C LYS A 245 -12.33 3.30 -4.36
N ARG A 246 -12.19 3.00 -3.07
CA ARG A 246 -12.34 1.66 -2.50
C ARG A 246 -13.22 1.76 -1.28
N TYR A 247 -14.32 1.06 -1.34
CA TYR A 247 -15.36 1.04 -0.31
C TYR A 247 -15.10 -0.10 0.65
N THR A 248 -15.27 0.16 1.93
CA THR A 248 -15.06 -0.85 2.98
C THR A 248 -16.17 -0.78 4.01
N TRP A 249 -16.65 -1.94 4.42
CA TRP A 249 -17.65 -2.12 5.47
C TRP A 249 -17.12 -3.11 6.49
N VAL A 250 -17.28 -2.78 7.77
CA VAL A 250 -17.14 -3.73 8.87
C VAL A 250 -18.53 -4.10 9.35
N PHE A 251 -18.80 -5.38 9.46
CA PHE A 251 -20.09 -5.89 9.89
C PHE A 251 -19.94 -7.02 10.92
N SER A 252 -20.97 -7.25 11.73
CA SER A 252 -21.10 -8.42 12.59
C SER A 252 -22.12 -9.38 12.00
N ALA A 253 -21.86 -10.69 12.11
CA ALA A 253 -22.79 -11.73 11.71
C ALA A 253 -23.60 -12.24 12.91
N GLU A 254 -24.89 -12.53 12.73
CA GLU A 254 -25.73 -13.16 13.74
C GLU A 254 -25.20 -14.56 14.09
N HIS A 255 -24.74 -15.28 13.05
CA HIS A 255 -24.12 -16.60 13.15
C HIS A 255 -22.64 -16.50 12.74
N PRO A 256 -21.73 -16.18 13.69
CA PRO A 256 -20.30 -16.12 13.39
C PRO A 256 -19.77 -17.47 12.88
N LEU A 257 -18.79 -17.41 12.00
CA LEU A 257 -18.14 -18.61 11.47
C LEU A 257 -17.38 -19.35 12.59
N GLU A 258 -17.35 -20.67 12.52
CA GLU A 258 -16.70 -21.53 13.53
C GLU A 258 -15.16 -21.52 13.42
N ARG A 259 -14.64 -21.03 12.31
CA ARG A 259 -13.20 -20.87 12.09
C ARG A 259 -12.92 -19.54 11.36
N ASP A 260 -11.65 -19.11 11.42
CA ASP A 260 -11.21 -17.87 10.79
C ASP A 260 -11.46 -17.89 9.27
N LEU A 261 -11.96 -16.78 8.77
CA LEU A 261 -12.21 -16.55 7.36
C LEU A 261 -10.94 -16.01 6.69
N PRO A 262 -10.32 -16.74 5.76
CA PRO A 262 -9.28 -16.18 4.91
C PRO A 262 -9.79 -14.93 4.18
N LEU A 263 -8.88 -13.99 3.85
CA LEU A 263 -9.28 -12.92 2.95
C LEU A 263 -9.68 -13.55 1.60
N THR A 264 -10.96 -13.64 1.39
CA THR A 264 -11.58 -14.28 0.24
C THR A 264 -11.78 -13.29 -0.87
N ILE A 265 -11.18 -13.53 -2.01
CA ILE A 265 -11.40 -12.77 -3.23
C ILE A 265 -12.45 -13.54 -4.05
N ASP A 266 -13.67 -13.04 -4.01
CA ASP A 266 -14.76 -13.57 -4.81
C ASP A 266 -14.52 -13.29 -6.31
N PRO A 267 -14.98 -14.15 -7.23
CA PRO A 267 -14.86 -13.90 -8.67
C PRO A 267 -15.48 -12.60 -9.18
N SER A 268 -16.40 -12.00 -8.41
CA SER A 268 -16.96 -10.66 -8.66
C SER A 268 -15.98 -9.51 -8.42
N GLY A 269 -14.86 -9.77 -7.71
CA GLY A 269 -13.90 -8.77 -7.25
C GLY A 269 -14.22 -8.18 -5.86
N ILE A 270 -15.33 -8.58 -5.24
CA ILE A 270 -15.61 -8.28 -3.84
C ILE A 270 -14.70 -9.15 -2.98
N HIS A 271 -14.17 -8.58 -1.91
CA HIS A 271 -13.41 -9.35 -0.94
C HIS A 271 -14.01 -9.24 0.47
N VAL A 272 -13.82 -10.31 1.24
CA VAL A 272 -14.28 -10.37 2.64
C VAL A 272 -13.27 -11.13 3.48
N ARG A 273 -13.04 -10.70 4.73
CA ARG A 273 -12.12 -11.34 5.67
C ARG A 273 -12.60 -11.29 7.10
N GLN A 274 -11.98 -12.11 7.94
CA GLN A 274 -12.08 -11.96 9.39
C GLN A 274 -11.54 -10.60 9.83
N ASP A 275 -12.25 -9.90 10.74
CA ASP A 275 -11.78 -8.64 11.33
C ASP A 275 -11.65 -8.72 12.86
N GLY A 276 -12.52 -9.47 13.49
CA GLY A 276 -12.51 -9.78 14.92
C GLY A 276 -13.24 -11.09 15.18
N PRO A 277 -13.41 -11.52 16.43
CA PRO A 277 -14.03 -12.82 16.75
C PRO A 277 -15.46 -13.00 16.20
N LYS A 278 -16.19 -11.91 15.99
CA LYS A 278 -17.57 -11.90 15.47
C LYS A 278 -17.80 -10.83 14.40
N THR A 279 -16.73 -10.19 13.96
CA THR A 279 -16.77 -9.12 12.97
C THR A 279 -15.98 -9.49 11.74
N TYR A 280 -16.43 -9.00 10.62
CA TYR A 280 -15.87 -9.24 9.30
C TYR A 280 -15.74 -7.91 8.58
N LEU A 281 -14.84 -7.86 7.61
CA LEU A 281 -14.62 -6.70 6.77
C LEU A 281 -14.85 -7.12 5.32
N ALA A 282 -15.72 -6.38 4.61
CA ALA A 282 -15.90 -6.52 3.17
C ALA A 282 -15.40 -5.28 2.43
N GLY A 283 -14.86 -5.47 1.23
CA GLY A 283 -14.41 -4.38 0.38
C GLY A 283 -14.80 -4.55 -1.07
N SER A 284 -14.95 -3.43 -1.78
CA SER A 284 -15.34 -3.36 -3.18
C SER A 284 -14.75 -2.12 -3.87
N LYS A 285 -14.52 -2.24 -5.18
CA LYS A 285 -14.18 -1.10 -6.05
C LYS A 285 -15.42 -0.30 -6.51
N GLY A 286 -16.62 -0.74 -6.13
CA GLY A 286 -17.86 -0.15 -6.58
C GLY A 286 -18.38 -0.71 -7.92
N PHE A 287 -19.46 -0.12 -8.42
CA PHE A 287 -20.05 -0.49 -9.71
C PHE A 287 -19.15 -0.11 -10.90
N SER A 288 -18.31 0.91 -10.74
CA SER A 288 -17.36 1.35 -11.75
C SER A 288 -16.01 1.70 -11.11
N ASP A 289 -14.92 1.28 -11.75
CA ASP A 289 -13.54 1.56 -11.28
C ASP A 289 -12.94 2.67 -12.13
N VAL A 290 -13.42 3.91 -11.91
CA VAL A 290 -13.00 5.11 -12.63
C VAL A 290 -12.22 6.05 -11.73
N GLN A 291 -11.53 7.02 -12.33
CA GLN A 291 -10.87 8.09 -11.59
C GLN A 291 -11.88 8.84 -10.73
N ALA A 292 -11.55 9.02 -9.47
CA ALA A 292 -12.32 9.80 -8.51
C ALA A 292 -11.79 11.25 -8.42
N ASP A 293 -12.61 12.15 -7.89
CA ASP A 293 -12.09 13.42 -7.38
C ASP A 293 -11.18 13.16 -6.17
N PHE A 294 -10.12 13.96 -6.04
CA PHE A 294 -9.12 13.79 -4.96
C PHE A 294 -9.67 13.99 -3.56
N ASP A 295 -10.78 14.68 -3.43
CA ASP A 295 -11.43 15.03 -2.15
C ASP A 295 -12.80 14.34 -1.98
N ASP A 296 -13.20 13.47 -2.92
CA ASP A 296 -14.46 12.74 -2.83
C ASP A 296 -14.29 11.39 -2.11
N PHE A 297 -14.67 11.37 -0.84
CA PHE A 297 -14.73 10.18 0.03
C PHE A 297 -16.17 9.79 0.38
N SER A 298 -17.15 10.19 -0.42
CA SER A 298 -18.55 9.84 -0.23
C SER A 298 -18.80 8.35 -0.50
N MET A 299 -19.62 7.72 0.33
CA MET A 299 -20.14 6.37 0.11
C MET A 299 -21.14 6.37 -1.05
N ASP A 300 -21.20 5.26 -1.79
CA ASP A 300 -22.32 4.98 -2.68
C ASP A 300 -23.45 4.34 -1.86
N PRO A 301 -24.63 4.98 -1.74
CA PRO A 301 -25.68 4.52 -0.81
C PRO A 301 -26.31 3.19 -1.21
N ASN A 302 -26.20 2.79 -2.48
CA ASN A 302 -26.84 1.58 -2.98
C ASN A 302 -25.88 0.38 -3.07
N LEU A 303 -24.57 0.65 -3.04
CA LEU A 303 -23.54 -0.37 -3.33
C LEU A 303 -23.58 -1.56 -2.38
N TRP A 304 -23.86 -1.31 -1.09
CA TRP A 304 -23.97 -2.38 -0.10
C TRP A 304 -25.14 -3.29 -0.37
N GLU A 305 -26.35 -2.73 -0.45
CA GLU A 305 -27.60 -3.48 -0.57
C GLU A 305 -27.76 -4.14 -1.95
N ASP A 306 -27.32 -3.46 -3.01
CA ASP A 306 -27.54 -3.95 -4.37
C ASP A 306 -26.44 -4.89 -4.87
N TYR A 307 -25.26 -4.85 -4.25
CA TYR A 307 -24.13 -5.60 -4.81
C TYR A 307 -23.25 -6.34 -3.77
N VAL A 308 -22.75 -5.64 -2.72
CA VAL A 308 -21.75 -6.22 -1.84
C VAL A 308 -22.36 -7.28 -0.93
N TRP A 309 -23.41 -6.93 -0.18
CA TRP A 309 -24.08 -7.87 0.72
C TRP A 309 -24.67 -9.08 0.00
N PRO A 310 -25.45 -8.95 -1.08
CA PRO A 310 -25.93 -10.12 -1.80
C PRO A 310 -24.82 -11.07 -2.28
N THR A 311 -23.70 -10.50 -2.73
CA THR A 311 -22.55 -11.31 -3.19
C THR A 311 -21.92 -12.10 -2.05
N ILE A 312 -21.62 -11.44 -0.91
CA ILE A 312 -21.00 -12.12 0.23
C ILE A 312 -21.95 -13.11 0.91
N ALA A 313 -23.25 -12.82 0.96
CA ALA A 313 -24.27 -13.72 1.48
C ALA A 313 -24.46 -14.97 0.59
N ASN A 314 -24.42 -14.81 -0.73
CA ASN A 314 -24.41 -15.93 -1.65
C ASN A 314 -23.16 -16.81 -1.49
N ARG A 315 -21.98 -16.21 -1.30
CA ARG A 315 -20.72 -16.94 -1.11
C ARG A 315 -20.63 -17.59 0.27
N ILE A 316 -21.14 -16.94 1.30
CA ILE A 316 -21.12 -17.39 2.69
C ILE A 316 -22.52 -17.21 3.27
N PRO A 317 -23.38 -18.25 3.20
CA PRO A 317 -24.79 -18.15 3.62
C PRO A 317 -25.00 -17.67 5.07
N ALA A 318 -24.05 -17.91 5.97
CA ALA A 318 -24.08 -17.37 7.34
C ALA A 318 -24.13 -15.83 7.40
N PHE A 319 -23.83 -15.13 6.28
CA PHE A 319 -23.85 -13.67 6.18
C PHE A 319 -25.18 -13.13 5.60
N GLU A 320 -26.23 -13.94 5.53
CA GLU A 320 -27.58 -13.43 5.25
C GLU A 320 -28.10 -12.50 6.35
N SER A 321 -27.74 -12.78 7.61
CA SER A 321 -28.13 -11.99 8.78
C SER A 321 -26.94 -11.27 9.38
N ILE A 322 -26.76 -10.01 8.99
CA ILE A 322 -25.62 -9.19 9.41
C ILE A 322 -26.06 -7.80 9.87
N LYS A 323 -25.15 -7.11 10.57
CA LYS A 323 -25.31 -5.70 10.97
C LYS A 323 -24.04 -4.92 10.66
N ILE A 324 -24.14 -3.86 9.88
CA ILE A 324 -23.03 -2.93 9.64
C ILE A 324 -22.63 -2.27 10.96
N VAL A 325 -21.34 -2.24 11.24
CA VAL A 325 -20.74 -1.61 12.42
C VAL A 325 -20.14 -0.25 12.03
N THR A 326 -19.41 -0.21 10.93
CA THR A 326 -18.81 1.02 10.38
C THR A 326 -18.49 0.84 8.89
N GLU A 327 -18.32 1.98 8.20
CA GLU A 327 -17.98 1.99 6.79
C GLU A 327 -17.10 3.18 6.45
N TRP A 328 -16.32 3.09 5.39
CA TRP A 328 -15.51 4.19 4.88
C TRP A 328 -15.12 4.00 3.41
N VAL A 329 -14.71 5.10 2.79
CA VAL A 329 -14.07 5.12 1.46
C VAL A 329 -12.62 5.48 1.61
N GLY A 330 -11.73 4.73 0.97
CA GLY A 330 -10.33 5.09 0.77
C GLY A 330 -10.03 5.32 -0.72
N HIS A 331 -8.90 5.96 -1.02
CA HIS A 331 -8.41 6.07 -2.38
C HIS A 331 -7.18 5.19 -2.59
N TYR A 332 -7.21 4.38 -3.65
CA TYR A 332 -6.00 3.82 -4.21
C TYR A 332 -5.25 4.88 -5.02
N ALA A 333 -3.93 4.90 -4.90
CA ALA A 333 -3.05 5.56 -5.86
C ALA A 333 -2.86 4.60 -7.04
N PHE A 334 -3.82 4.58 -7.96
CA PHE A 334 -3.93 3.55 -8.98
C PHE A 334 -3.05 3.88 -10.18
N ASN A 335 -2.10 3.01 -10.53
CA ASN A 335 -1.30 3.11 -11.74
C ASN A 335 -2.05 2.42 -12.89
N THR A 336 -2.52 3.23 -13.83
CA THR A 336 -3.35 2.76 -14.96
C THR A 336 -2.54 2.04 -16.04
N LEU A 337 -1.21 2.14 -16.03
CA LEU A 337 -0.37 1.44 -17.00
C LEU A 337 -0.32 -0.07 -16.70
N ASP A 338 0.01 -0.42 -15.46
CA ASP A 338 0.35 -1.81 -15.13
C ASP A 338 0.05 -2.21 -13.67
N GLN A 339 -0.61 -1.34 -12.91
CA GLN A 339 -1.03 -1.57 -11.54
C GLN A 339 0.15 -1.81 -10.56
N ASN A 340 1.38 -1.53 -10.98
CA ASN A 340 2.59 -1.60 -10.17
C ASN A 340 3.15 -0.23 -9.81
N ALA A 341 3.95 -0.18 -8.76
CA ALA A 341 4.58 1.05 -8.27
C ALA A 341 5.49 1.69 -9.32
N ILE A 342 5.65 3.01 -9.24
CA ILE A 342 6.71 3.75 -9.91
C ILE A 342 7.71 4.16 -8.83
N ILE A 343 8.95 3.65 -8.88
CA ILE A 343 9.99 3.95 -7.91
C ILE A 343 11.32 4.27 -8.61
N GLY A 344 12.05 5.23 -8.06
CA GLY A 344 13.38 5.62 -8.56
C GLY A 344 13.39 7.02 -9.18
N PRO A 345 14.53 7.42 -9.79
CA PRO A 345 14.73 8.76 -10.33
C PRO A 345 13.92 9.02 -11.61
N HIS A 346 13.64 10.28 -11.86
CA HIS A 346 13.20 10.73 -13.17
C HIS A 346 14.41 10.76 -14.13
N SER A 347 14.21 10.39 -15.39
CA SER A 347 15.29 10.28 -16.37
C SER A 347 16.00 11.58 -16.73
N GLU A 348 15.30 12.73 -16.66
CA GLU A 348 15.83 14.04 -17.03
C GLU A 348 16.02 14.97 -15.82
N VAL A 349 15.21 14.84 -14.77
CA VAL A 349 15.32 15.60 -13.52
C VAL A 349 15.90 14.69 -12.46
N ASN A 350 17.22 14.53 -12.45
CA ASN A 350 17.94 13.43 -11.81
C ASN A 350 17.78 13.34 -10.28
N ASN A 351 17.42 14.43 -9.62
CA ASN A 351 17.20 14.48 -8.17
C ASN A 351 15.70 14.47 -7.76
N PHE A 352 14.80 14.23 -8.72
CA PHE A 352 13.39 14.00 -8.45
C PHE A 352 13.10 12.50 -8.47
N MET A 353 12.65 11.98 -7.34
CA MET A 353 12.41 10.55 -7.13
C MET A 353 10.91 10.26 -7.05
N PHE A 354 10.48 9.20 -7.69
CA PHE A 354 9.13 8.65 -7.59
C PHE A 354 9.04 7.58 -6.50
N MET A 355 7.94 7.58 -5.78
CA MET A 355 7.52 6.55 -4.84
C MET A 355 5.98 6.50 -4.85
N ASN A 356 5.40 6.10 -5.99
CA ASN A 356 4.02 6.37 -6.37
C ASN A 356 3.33 5.13 -6.98
N GLY A 357 2.00 5.20 -7.13
CA GLY A 357 1.24 4.27 -7.96
C GLY A 357 1.11 2.84 -7.42
N PHE A 358 0.99 2.66 -6.12
CA PHE A 358 1.00 1.34 -5.46
C PHE A 358 -0.30 0.53 -5.62
N SER A 359 -1.34 1.07 -6.23
CA SER A 359 -2.55 0.36 -6.66
C SER A 359 -3.17 -0.59 -5.61
N GLY A 360 -3.21 -0.16 -4.34
CA GLY A 360 -3.74 -0.95 -3.23
C GLY A 360 -2.73 -1.79 -2.47
N HIS A 361 -1.49 -1.93 -2.95
CA HIS A 361 -0.47 -2.76 -2.29
C HIS A 361 0.48 -1.97 -1.38
N GLY A 362 0.33 -0.65 -1.31
CA GLY A 362 1.30 0.25 -0.70
C GLY A 362 1.65 -0.11 0.74
N LEU A 363 0.67 -0.40 1.60
CA LEU A 363 0.96 -0.68 2.99
C LEU A 363 1.92 -1.87 3.15
N GLN A 364 1.63 -3.00 2.48
CA GLN A 364 2.47 -4.19 2.54
C GLN A 364 3.80 -4.05 1.79
N GLN A 365 3.93 -3.09 0.88
CA GLN A 365 5.17 -2.86 0.14
C GLN A 365 6.08 -1.83 0.80
N ALA A 366 5.54 -0.98 1.69
CA ALA A 366 6.23 0.18 2.24
C ALA A 366 7.60 -0.12 2.89
N PRO A 367 7.81 -1.19 3.68
CA PRO A 367 9.13 -1.49 4.23
C PRO A 367 10.18 -1.74 3.15
N ALA A 368 9.89 -2.58 2.15
CA ALA A 368 10.83 -2.89 1.06
C ALA A 368 11.09 -1.67 0.16
N MET A 369 10.02 -0.93 -0.17
CA MET A 369 10.12 0.27 -1.01
C MET A 369 10.85 1.41 -0.30
N GLY A 370 10.61 1.60 1.00
CA GLY A 370 11.34 2.57 1.81
C GLY A 370 12.83 2.27 1.88
N ARG A 371 13.20 0.98 2.04
CA ARG A 371 14.60 0.53 1.99
C ARG A 371 15.20 0.81 0.62
N GLY A 372 14.56 0.39 -0.46
CA GLY A 372 15.05 0.60 -1.83
C GLY A 372 15.21 2.09 -2.17
N MET A 373 14.26 2.95 -1.76
CA MET A 373 14.40 4.40 -1.93
C MET A 373 15.59 4.95 -1.15
N SER A 374 15.80 4.52 0.09
CA SER A 374 16.97 4.96 0.87
C SER A 374 18.28 4.52 0.25
N GLU A 375 18.35 3.30 -0.31
CA GLU A 375 19.52 2.78 -1.02
C GLU A 375 19.85 3.63 -2.26
N LEU A 376 18.85 4.00 -3.06
CA LEU A 376 19.04 4.88 -4.21
C LEU A 376 19.54 6.27 -3.81
N LEU A 377 18.99 6.85 -2.76
CA LEU A 377 19.37 8.19 -2.28
C LEU A 377 20.79 8.23 -1.69
N ILE A 378 21.24 7.14 -1.07
CA ILE A 378 22.56 7.05 -0.42
C ILE A 378 23.64 6.58 -1.42
N TYR A 379 23.35 5.52 -2.16
CA TYR A 379 24.35 4.79 -2.97
C TYR A 379 24.17 4.98 -4.48
N GLY A 380 23.04 5.54 -4.92
CA GLY A 380 22.68 5.65 -6.33
C GLY A 380 22.25 4.31 -6.99
N THR A 381 22.25 3.21 -6.23
CA THR A 381 21.89 1.87 -6.70
C THR A 381 21.20 1.07 -5.61
N TYR A 382 20.34 0.12 -6.00
CA TYR A 382 19.76 -0.85 -5.07
C TYR A 382 20.85 -1.78 -4.53
N GLN A 383 20.84 -2.06 -3.23
CA GLN A 383 21.84 -2.88 -2.56
C GLN A 383 21.33 -4.28 -2.21
N ASN A 384 20.01 -4.43 -2.05
CA ASN A 384 19.39 -5.66 -1.59
C ASN A 384 18.40 -6.20 -2.63
N LEU A 385 17.26 -5.57 -2.79
CA LEU A 385 16.24 -5.97 -3.74
C LEU A 385 16.24 -5.00 -4.92
N ASP A 386 16.54 -5.51 -6.11
CA ASP A 386 16.52 -4.70 -7.33
C ASP A 386 15.06 -4.35 -7.70
N LEU A 387 14.72 -3.08 -7.57
CA LEU A 387 13.40 -2.54 -7.91
C LEU A 387 13.38 -1.86 -9.28
N SER A 388 14.41 -2.02 -10.11
CA SER A 388 14.54 -1.34 -11.42
C SER A 388 13.39 -1.64 -12.39
N SER A 389 12.75 -2.81 -12.27
CA SER A 389 11.54 -3.14 -13.04
C SER A 389 10.38 -2.16 -12.78
N PHE A 390 10.41 -1.41 -11.70
CA PHE A 390 9.43 -0.37 -11.37
C PHE A 390 9.85 1.04 -11.77
N SER A 391 10.95 1.19 -12.54
CA SER A 391 11.47 2.49 -12.96
C SER A 391 10.44 3.30 -13.78
N TYR A 392 10.56 4.63 -13.73
CA TYR A 392 9.74 5.53 -14.53
C TYR A 392 9.97 5.36 -16.05
N ASP A 393 11.13 4.85 -16.45
CA ASP A 393 11.46 4.63 -17.87
C ASP A 393 10.44 3.73 -18.58
N ARG A 394 9.89 2.70 -17.86
CA ARG A 394 8.85 1.85 -18.43
C ARG A 394 7.56 2.61 -18.76
N VAL A 395 7.27 3.68 -17.99
CA VAL A 395 6.13 4.55 -18.23
C VAL A 395 6.35 5.37 -19.51
N LEU A 396 7.54 5.95 -19.68
CA LEU A 396 7.91 6.70 -20.86
C LEU A 396 7.89 5.85 -22.13
N LYS A 397 8.34 4.60 -22.03
CA LYS A 397 8.38 3.64 -23.14
C LYS A 397 7.06 2.92 -23.39
N ASN A 398 6.07 3.11 -22.52
CA ASN A 398 4.81 2.35 -22.51
C ASN A 398 5.05 0.82 -22.48
N GLU A 399 5.98 0.37 -21.64
CA GLU A 399 6.35 -1.03 -21.42
C GLU A 399 5.79 -1.51 -20.08
N PRO A 400 4.55 -2.03 -20.00
CA PRO A 400 3.92 -2.37 -18.74
C PRO A 400 4.58 -3.58 -18.07
N PHE A 401 4.81 -3.50 -16.77
CA PHE A 401 5.18 -4.60 -15.89
C PHE A 401 3.92 -5.05 -15.12
N LEU A 402 2.94 -5.60 -15.85
CA LEU A 402 1.59 -5.85 -15.36
C LEU A 402 1.56 -6.84 -14.19
N GLU A 403 0.88 -6.47 -13.10
CA GLU A 403 0.48 -7.38 -12.03
C GLU A 403 -0.97 -7.83 -12.27
N GLU A 404 -1.17 -9.14 -12.45
CA GLU A 404 -2.49 -9.71 -12.78
C GLU A 404 -3.33 -10.01 -11.54
N ALA A 405 -2.72 -10.19 -10.37
CA ALA A 405 -3.39 -10.53 -9.12
C ALA A 405 -3.80 -9.27 -8.34
N ILE A 406 -4.60 -8.39 -8.94
CA ILE A 406 -5.11 -7.15 -8.33
C ILE A 406 -6.54 -7.37 -7.79
N ILE A 407 -6.83 -6.66 -6.67
CA ILE A 407 -8.12 -6.70 -5.98
C ILE A 407 -8.82 -5.34 -6.13
#